data_adb86f5dfb75f20576e56545e82ef225
#
_entry.id   adb86f5dfb75f20576e56545e82ef225
#
_cell.length_a   1.000
_cell.length_b   1.000
_cell.length_c   1.000
_cell.angle_alpha   90.00
_cell.angle_beta   90.00
_cell.angle_gamma   90.00
#
_symmetry.space_group_name_H-M   'P 1'
#
loop_
_entity.id
_entity.type
_entity.pdbx_description
1 polymer ?
#
loop_
_entity_poly.entity_id
_entity_poly.type
_entity_poly.pdbx_seq_one_letter_code
_entity_poly.pdbx_strand_id
1 'polypeptide(L)'
;MRFLILAAATATMLLIVPAPAQQSHWASDDDKTAKYIIDMERKWAEGVCVDNGVVASLLAEDFQGTSTQGARFKKADELKDEKGVRSAHDCGLDEAKVHFFGDNLAVVYGREHAVGKDKSQPSAKVCQVWTDTWLNRGGKWQIIASHDNRVECK
;
A
#
# COMPACT_ATOMS: atom_id res chain seq x y z
N MET A 1 -38.08 28.09 -59.20
CA MET A 1 -36.74 27.45 -58.97
C MET A 1 -36.58 27.14 -57.50
N ARG A 2 -36.64 25.86 -57.12
CA ARG A 2 -36.43 25.40 -55.77
C ARG A 2 -35.02 24.76 -55.68
N PHE A 3 -34.12 25.36 -54.93
CA PHE A 3 -32.78 24.79 -54.67
C PHE A 3 -32.87 23.79 -53.51
N LEU A 4 -32.59 22.51 -53.79
CA LEU A 4 -32.39 21.52 -52.83
C LEU A 4 -30.92 21.62 -52.34
N ILE A 5 -30.71 21.92 -51.04
CA ILE A 5 -29.41 21.86 -50.40
C ILE A 5 -29.25 20.44 -49.84
N LEU A 6 -28.37 19.63 -50.45
CA LEU A 6 -27.94 18.34 -49.90
C LEU A 6 -26.93 18.62 -48.80
N ALA A 7 -27.27 18.32 -47.55
CA ALA A 7 -26.32 18.28 -46.42
C ALA A 7 -25.62 16.92 -46.40
N ALA A 8 -24.33 16.90 -46.69
CA ALA A 8 -23.49 15.71 -46.54
C ALA A 8 -23.05 15.57 -45.07
N ALA A 9 -23.59 14.57 -44.37
CA ALA A 9 -23.14 14.21 -43.03
C ALA A 9 -21.86 13.38 -43.13
N THR A 10 -20.73 13.95 -42.78
CA THR A 10 -19.46 13.22 -42.61
C THR A 10 -19.44 12.52 -41.25
N ALA A 11 -19.60 11.20 -41.25
CA ALA A 11 -19.43 10.37 -40.05
C ALA A 11 -17.93 10.24 -39.73
N THR A 12 -17.46 10.89 -38.68
CA THR A 12 -16.10 10.75 -38.18
C THR A 12 -16.03 9.44 -37.37
N MET A 13 -15.41 8.41 -37.93
CA MET A 13 -15.15 7.13 -37.26
C MET A 13 -14.02 7.34 -36.27
N LEU A 14 -14.30 7.43 -34.97
CA LEU A 14 -13.32 7.40 -33.89
C LEU A 14 -12.71 6.01 -33.83
N LEU A 15 -11.46 5.86 -34.27
CA LEU A 15 -10.66 4.65 -34.05
C LEU A 15 -10.32 4.57 -32.56
N ILE A 16 -10.99 3.67 -31.84
CA ILE A 16 -10.62 3.31 -30.47
C ILE A 16 -9.35 2.45 -30.58
N VAL A 17 -8.19 3.08 -30.36
CA VAL A 17 -6.93 2.34 -30.20
C VAL A 17 -6.95 1.74 -28.79
N PRO A 18 -6.89 0.40 -28.63
CA PRO A 18 -6.80 -0.19 -27.32
C PRO A 18 -5.51 0.29 -26.63
N ALA A 19 -5.64 0.81 -25.41
CA ALA A 19 -4.46 1.16 -24.61
C ALA A 19 -3.61 -0.11 -24.42
N PRO A 20 -2.27 -0.04 -24.55
CA PRO A 20 -1.42 -1.19 -24.30
C PRO A 20 -1.66 -1.69 -22.87
N ALA A 21 -1.86 -3.00 -22.71
CA ALA A 21 -1.99 -3.62 -21.42
C ALA A 21 -0.73 -3.26 -20.59
N GLN A 22 -0.94 -2.64 -19.44
CA GLN A 22 0.13 -2.24 -18.55
C GLN A 22 0.85 -3.50 -18.04
N GLN A 23 2.13 -3.66 -18.37
CA GLN A 23 2.90 -4.85 -17.98
C GLN A 23 3.13 -4.87 -16.47
N SER A 24 2.91 -6.02 -15.84
CA SER A 24 3.25 -6.26 -14.45
C SER A 24 4.55 -7.04 -14.33
N HIS A 25 5.34 -6.75 -13.31
CA HIS A 25 6.61 -7.45 -13.05
C HIS A 25 6.98 -7.39 -11.57
N TRP A 26 7.68 -8.43 -11.09
CA TRP A 26 8.33 -8.39 -9.79
C TRP A 26 9.54 -7.47 -9.85
N ALA A 27 9.71 -6.67 -8.80
CA ALA A 27 10.89 -5.82 -8.67
C ALA A 27 12.18 -6.65 -8.65
N SER A 28 13.21 -6.16 -9.31
CA SER A 28 14.55 -6.69 -9.17
C SER A 28 15.23 -6.16 -7.89
N ASP A 29 16.27 -6.86 -7.43
CA ASP A 29 17.00 -6.50 -6.20
C ASP A 29 17.68 -5.12 -6.26
N ASP A 30 17.89 -4.57 -7.43
CA ASP A 30 18.52 -3.26 -7.66
C ASP A 30 17.50 -2.14 -7.93
N ASP A 31 16.20 -2.44 -8.02
CA ASP A 31 15.14 -1.45 -8.25
C ASP A 31 15.10 -0.41 -7.12
N LYS A 32 15.35 0.84 -7.47
CA LYS A 32 15.39 1.95 -6.50
C LYS A 32 14.05 2.27 -5.87
N THR A 33 12.97 2.14 -6.65
CA THR A 33 11.62 2.39 -6.17
C THR A 33 11.18 1.30 -5.19
N ALA A 34 11.47 0.04 -5.52
CA ALA A 34 11.20 -1.08 -4.61
C ALA A 34 11.99 -0.96 -3.30
N LYS A 35 13.27 -0.58 -3.36
CA LYS A 35 14.08 -0.32 -2.16
C LYS A 35 13.47 0.77 -1.28
N TYR A 36 13.01 1.87 -1.88
CA TYR A 36 12.33 2.93 -1.15
C TYR A 36 11.04 2.41 -0.49
N ILE A 37 10.21 1.69 -1.23
CA ILE A 37 8.96 1.10 -0.73
C ILE A 37 9.25 0.16 0.46
N ILE A 38 10.19 -0.79 0.30
CA ILE A 38 10.56 -1.74 1.37
C ILE A 38 11.14 -1.03 2.60
N ASP A 39 11.90 0.05 2.42
CA ASP A 39 12.42 0.83 3.55
C ASP A 39 11.29 1.53 4.32
N MET A 40 10.28 2.03 3.62
CA MET A 40 9.12 2.65 4.25
C MET A 40 8.26 1.62 4.99
N GLU A 41 8.06 0.42 4.43
CA GLU A 41 7.39 -0.70 5.11
C GLU A 41 8.14 -1.13 6.37
N ARG A 42 9.48 -1.22 6.30
CA ARG A 42 10.30 -1.52 7.47
C ARG A 42 10.10 -0.47 8.57
N LYS A 43 10.11 0.79 8.23
CA LYS A 43 9.86 1.87 9.20
C LYS A 43 8.47 1.78 9.83
N TRP A 44 7.47 1.35 9.06
CA TRP A 44 6.14 1.16 9.62
C TRP A 44 6.08 -0.03 10.58
N ALA A 45 6.66 -1.17 10.21
CA ALA A 45 6.79 -2.33 11.10
C ALA A 45 7.53 -1.99 12.40
N GLU A 46 8.67 -1.29 12.32
CA GLU A 46 9.44 -0.80 13.47
C GLU A 46 8.65 0.25 14.27
N GLY A 47 7.83 1.04 13.59
CA GLY A 47 6.93 2.03 14.17
C GLY A 47 5.95 1.46 15.19
N VAL A 48 5.68 0.17 15.18
CA VAL A 48 4.89 -0.51 16.22
C VAL A 48 5.57 -0.45 17.59
N CYS A 49 6.90 -0.43 17.63
CA CYS A 49 7.70 -0.36 18.87
C CYS A 49 8.05 1.08 19.26
N VAL A 50 8.28 1.95 18.31
CA VAL A 50 8.73 3.33 18.54
C VAL A 50 7.95 4.30 17.67
N ASP A 51 7.62 5.48 18.21
CA ASP A 51 7.04 6.56 17.40
C ASP A 51 8.14 7.13 16.50
N ASN A 52 8.08 6.83 15.22
CA ASN A 52 9.02 7.33 14.22
C ASN A 52 8.39 8.31 13.21
N GLY A 53 7.10 8.62 13.39
CA GLY A 53 6.37 9.60 12.58
C GLY A 53 6.15 9.20 11.11
N VAL A 54 6.42 7.93 10.74
CA VAL A 54 6.37 7.48 9.33
C VAL A 54 4.96 7.52 8.75
N VAL A 55 3.94 7.23 9.56
CA VAL A 55 2.53 7.09 9.12
C VAL A 55 2.04 8.33 8.40
N ALA A 56 2.42 9.52 8.85
CA ALA A 56 1.99 10.78 8.26
C ALA A 56 2.36 10.92 6.77
N SER A 57 3.54 10.43 6.38
CA SER A 57 4.04 10.48 5.01
C SER A 57 3.73 9.22 4.20
N LEU A 58 3.67 8.08 4.86
CA LEU A 58 3.48 6.75 4.28
C LEU A 58 2.05 6.56 3.74
N LEU A 59 1.05 6.84 4.57
CA LEU A 59 -0.35 6.62 4.21
C LEU A 59 -0.93 7.80 3.41
N ALA A 60 -1.68 7.50 2.36
CA ALA A 60 -2.45 8.49 1.63
C ALA A 60 -3.63 9.01 2.46
N GLU A 61 -4.17 10.19 2.15
CA GLU A 61 -5.32 10.75 2.87
C GLU A 61 -6.60 9.90 2.70
N ASP A 62 -6.73 9.23 1.56
CA ASP A 62 -7.83 8.31 1.23
C ASP A 62 -7.53 6.85 1.58
N PHE A 63 -6.49 6.57 2.36
CA PHE A 63 -6.11 5.24 2.83
C PHE A 63 -7.24 4.51 3.53
N GLN A 64 -7.37 3.20 3.26
CA GLN A 64 -8.29 2.27 3.92
C GLN A 64 -7.56 0.98 4.26
N GLY A 65 -7.55 0.61 5.54
CA GLY A 65 -6.97 -0.66 6.01
C GLY A 65 -8.03 -1.63 6.52
N THR A 66 -7.64 -2.89 6.61
CA THR A 66 -8.38 -3.96 7.28
C THR A 66 -7.42 -4.69 8.22
N SER A 67 -7.68 -4.62 9.51
CA SER A 67 -6.83 -5.23 10.54
C SER A 67 -6.95 -6.75 10.58
N THR A 68 -6.08 -7.40 11.33
CA THR A 68 -6.09 -8.86 11.59
C THR A 68 -7.39 -9.36 12.25
N GLN A 69 -8.20 -8.47 12.81
CA GLN A 69 -9.53 -8.77 13.38
C GLN A 69 -10.68 -8.46 12.41
N GLY A 70 -10.38 -8.03 11.17
CA GLY A 70 -11.35 -7.64 10.17
C GLY A 70 -11.96 -6.24 10.39
N ALA A 71 -11.46 -5.47 11.35
CA ALA A 71 -11.90 -4.10 11.56
C ALA A 71 -11.33 -3.17 10.47
N ARG A 72 -12.16 -2.23 9.99
CA ARG A 72 -11.72 -1.19 9.06
C ARG A 72 -11.07 -0.05 9.82
N PHE A 73 -9.97 0.48 9.27
CA PHE A 73 -9.27 1.63 9.83
C PHE A 73 -8.78 2.58 8.73
N LYS A 74 -8.50 3.80 9.11
CA LYS A 74 -8.07 4.89 8.24
C LYS A 74 -6.75 5.48 8.72
N LYS A 75 -6.11 6.31 7.89
CA LYS A 75 -4.91 7.06 8.26
C LYS A 75 -5.05 7.78 9.62
N ALA A 76 -6.20 8.39 9.90
CA ALA A 76 -6.41 9.09 11.17
C ALA A 76 -6.38 8.18 12.40
N ASP A 77 -6.79 6.90 12.25
CA ASP A 77 -6.74 5.92 13.32
C ASP A 77 -5.28 5.50 13.57
N GLU A 78 -4.51 5.22 12.51
CA GLU A 78 -3.07 4.92 12.60
C GLU A 78 -2.27 6.07 13.23
N LEU A 79 -2.52 7.32 12.83
CA LEU A 79 -1.87 8.49 13.43
C LEU A 79 -2.18 8.65 14.92
N LYS A 80 -3.36 8.22 15.36
CA LYS A 80 -3.73 8.21 16.76
C LYS A 80 -3.00 7.10 17.51
N ASP A 81 -2.93 5.91 16.92
CA ASP A 81 -2.24 4.76 17.49
C ASP A 81 -0.73 4.99 17.55
N GLU A 82 -0.12 5.63 16.53
CA GLU A 82 1.29 6.01 16.51
C GLU A 82 1.68 6.90 17.71
N LYS A 83 0.79 7.78 18.16
CA LYS A 83 0.98 8.66 19.33
C LYS A 83 0.65 7.98 20.65
N GLY A 84 0.14 6.77 20.62
CA GLY A 84 -0.27 6.03 21.83
C GLY A 84 0.91 5.47 22.63
N VAL A 85 0.59 4.99 23.84
CA VAL A 85 1.58 4.29 24.68
C VAL A 85 1.93 2.96 24.04
N ARG A 86 3.21 2.76 23.74
CA ARG A 86 3.75 1.54 23.14
C ARG A 86 4.12 0.54 24.23
N SER A 87 3.58 -0.66 24.11
CA SER A 87 3.98 -1.82 24.95
C SER A 87 4.83 -2.82 24.16
N ALA A 88 4.80 -2.73 22.84
CA ALA A 88 5.53 -3.63 21.96
C ALA A 88 7.04 -3.33 21.97
N HIS A 89 7.82 -4.38 21.78
CA HIS A 89 9.27 -4.36 21.61
C HIS A 89 9.66 -5.45 20.61
N ASP A 90 10.91 -5.47 20.15
CA ASP A 90 11.37 -6.42 19.14
C ASP A 90 10.42 -6.48 17.93
N CYS A 91 10.26 -5.31 17.27
CA CYS A 91 9.43 -5.15 16.07
C CYS A 91 10.31 -5.10 14.83
N GLY A 92 9.89 -5.80 13.79
CA GLY A 92 10.65 -5.77 12.54
C GLY A 92 9.93 -6.36 11.34
N LEU A 93 10.39 -5.93 10.18
CA LEU A 93 10.03 -6.49 8.90
C LEU A 93 10.86 -7.75 8.63
N ASP A 94 10.20 -8.90 8.49
CA ASP A 94 10.87 -10.19 8.21
C ASP A 94 11.08 -10.39 6.70
N GLU A 95 10.10 -10.03 5.89
CA GLU A 95 10.11 -10.18 4.43
C GLU A 95 9.22 -9.13 3.77
N ALA A 96 9.65 -8.62 2.61
CA ALA A 96 8.80 -7.86 1.72
C ALA A 96 9.18 -8.11 0.25
N LYS A 97 8.15 -8.20 -0.62
CA LYS A 97 8.31 -8.33 -2.07
C LYS A 97 7.39 -7.35 -2.78
N VAL A 98 7.92 -6.65 -3.75
CA VAL A 98 7.20 -5.63 -4.52
C VAL A 98 6.86 -6.15 -5.90
N HIS A 99 5.58 -6.07 -6.27
CA HIS A 99 5.09 -6.37 -7.61
C HIS A 99 4.51 -5.09 -8.22
N PHE A 100 5.11 -4.61 -9.29
CA PHE A 100 4.64 -3.43 -10.01
C PHE A 100 3.57 -3.79 -11.04
N PHE A 101 2.58 -2.92 -11.16
CA PHE A 101 1.54 -2.94 -12.20
C PHE A 101 1.64 -1.63 -12.97
N GLY A 102 2.56 -1.58 -13.94
CA GLY A 102 2.96 -0.39 -14.65
C GLY A 102 3.75 0.60 -13.79
N ASP A 103 3.67 1.89 -14.12
CA ASP A 103 4.58 2.91 -13.59
C ASP A 103 4.12 3.56 -12.28
N ASN A 104 2.86 3.34 -11.88
CA ASN A 104 2.27 4.09 -10.77
C ASN A 104 1.54 3.24 -9.72
N LEU A 105 1.47 1.92 -9.90
CA LEU A 105 0.83 1.01 -8.96
C LEU A 105 1.80 -0.10 -8.56
N ALA A 106 1.88 -0.38 -7.27
CA ALA A 106 2.59 -1.53 -6.75
C ALA A 106 1.75 -2.25 -5.69
N VAL A 107 1.90 -3.57 -5.63
CA VAL A 107 1.38 -4.39 -4.53
C VAL A 107 2.57 -4.97 -3.80
N VAL A 108 2.60 -4.79 -2.49
CA VAL A 108 3.67 -5.29 -1.63
C VAL A 108 3.11 -6.40 -0.76
N TYR A 109 3.82 -7.49 -0.71
CA TYR A 109 3.52 -8.64 0.13
C TYR A 109 4.60 -8.72 1.20
N GLY A 110 4.21 -8.70 2.46
CA GLY A 110 5.17 -8.67 3.53
C GLY A 110 4.82 -9.57 4.71
N ARG A 111 5.80 -9.71 5.57
CA ARG A 111 5.72 -10.39 6.86
C ARG A 111 6.47 -9.58 7.89
N GLU A 112 5.89 -9.47 9.07
CA GLU A 112 6.48 -8.75 10.19
C GLU A 112 6.20 -9.45 11.52
N HIS A 113 6.92 -9.04 12.54
CA HIS A 113 6.71 -9.49 13.88
C HIS A 113 6.80 -8.34 14.90
N ALA A 114 6.20 -8.56 16.07
CA ALA A 114 6.32 -7.73 17.26
C ALA A 114 6.15 -8.58 18.51
N VAL A 115 6.84 -8.24 19.61
CA VAL A 115 6.65 -8.85 20.92
C VAL A 115 5.89 -7.87 21.80
N GLY A 116 4.92 -8.37 22.60
CA GLY A 116 4.16 -7.55 23.54
C GLY A 116 3.15 -6.58 22.90
N LYS A 117 2.84 -6.76 21.62
CA LYS A 117 1.78 -5.98 20.93
C LYS A 117 0.40 -6.20 21.59
N ASP A 118 0.15 -7.42 22.09
CA ASP A 118 -1.01 -7.72 22.89
C ASP A 118 -0.70 -7.46 24.37
N LYS A 119 -1.33 -6.45 24.96
CA LYS A 119 -1.13 -6.04 26.37
C LYS A 119 -1.49 -7.15 27.37
N SER A 120 -2.38 -8.08 27.00
CA SER A 120 -2.71 -9.25 27.84
C SER A 120 -1.64 -10.33 27.81
N GLN A 121 -0.73 -10.27 26.85
CA GLN A 121 0.34 -11.23 26.64
C GLN A 121 1.66 -10.50 26.32
N PRO A 122 2.27 -9.82 27.31
CA PRO A 122 3.38 -8.89 27.07
C PRO A 122 4.69 -9.56 26.59
N SER A 123 4.79 -10.88 26.69
CA SER A 123 5.95 -11.64 26.20
C SER A 123 5.64 -12.46 24.94
N ALA A 124 4.41 -12.40 24.43
CA ALA A 124 4.04 -13.16 23.24
C ALA A 124 4.56 -12.48 21.97
N LYS A 125 5.24 -13.26 21.12
CA LYS A 125 5.56 -12.85 19.76
C LYS A 125 4.31 -12.96 18.90
N VAL A 126 3.99 -11.89 18.18
CA VAL A 126 2.90 -11.82 17.21
C VAL A 126 3.53 -11.70 15.83
N CYS A 127 3.12 -12.56 14.92
CA CYS A 127 3.52 -12.50 13.52
C CYS A 127 2.31 -12.25 12.64
N GLN A 128 2.49 -11.44 11.63
CA GLN A 128 1.46 -11.18 10.63
C GLN A 128 2.03 -11.17 9.22
N VAL A 129 1.19 -11.49 8.26
CA VAL A 129 1.43 -11.25 6.84
C VAL A 129 0.45 -10.20 6.38
N TRP A 130 0.86 -9.40 5.43
CA TRP A 130 0.04 -8.31 4.94
C TRP A 130 0.21 -8.11 3.43
N THR A 131 -0.73 -7.38 2.86
CA THR A 131 -0.71 -6.96 1.46
C THR A 131 -1.08 -5.51 1.39
N ASP A 132 -0.15 -4.69 0.92
CA ASP A 132 -0.30 -3.26 0.80
C ASP A 132 -0.31 -2.81 -0.65
N THR A 133 -1.26 -1.96 -0.98
CA THR A 133 -1.37 -1.35 -2.30
C THR A 133 -0.80 0.05 -2.27
N TRP A 134 0.25 0.26 -3.05
CA TRP A 134 0.93 1.52 -3.22
C TRP A 134 0.53 2.21 -4.51
N LEU A 135 0.31 3.51 -4.45
CA LEU A 135 0.00 4.33 -5.62
C LEU A 135 0.93 5.55 -5.67
N ASN A 136 1.51 5.76 -6.85
CA ASN A 136 2.27 6.96 -7.16
C ASN A 136 1.33 8.04 -7.71
N ARG A 137 1.22 9.13 -6.98
CA ARG A 137 0.47 10.33 -7.39
C ARG A 137 1.45 11.50 -7.50
N GLY A 138 1.80 11.86 -8.74
CA GLY A 138 2.69 13.01 -8.98
C GLY A 138 4.11 12.84 -8.42
N GLY A 139 4.67 11.65 -8.46
CA GLY A 139 6.01 11.33 -7.95
C GLY A 139 6.04 10.92 -6.47
N LYS A 140 4.92 10.94 -5.77
CA LYS A 140 4.82 10.53 -4.37
C LYS A 140 4.16 9.16 -4.26
N TRP A 141 4.92 8.17 -3.81
CA TRP A 141 4.44 6.84 -3.48
C TRP A 141 3.83 6.81 -2.09
N GLN A 142 2.59 6.34 -1.96
CA GLN A 142 1.89 6.18 -0.69
C GLN A 142 1.02 4.93 -0.70
N ILE A 143 0.79 4.33 0.46
CA ILE A 143 -0.16 3.23 0.64
C ILE A 143 -1.58 3.79 0.58
N ILE A 144 -2.42 3.19 -0.26
CA ILE A 144 -3.85 3.51 -0.39
C ILE A 144 -4.76 2.45 0.21
N ALA A 145 -4.26 1.22 0.33
CA ALA A 145 -4.99 0.11 0.96
C ALA A 145 -4.03 -0.87 1.63
N SER A 146 -4.45 -1.44 2.76
CA SER A 146 -3.74 -2.48 3.51
C SER A 146 -4.70 -3.58 3.96
N HIS A 147 -4.19 -4.81 4.03
CA HIS A 147 -4.90 -5.94 4.61
C HIS A 147 -3.94 -6.83 5.38
N ASP A 148 -4.22 -7.01 6.67
CA ASP A 148 -3.40 -7.78 7.59
C ASP A 148 -4.04 -9.11 7.94
N ASN A 149 -3.21 -10.15 8.10
CA ASN A 149 -3.61 -11.45 8.62
C ASN A 149 -2.63 -11.92 9.69
N ARG A 150 -3.15 -12.34 10.84
CA ARG A 150 -2.34 -12.99 11.85
C ARG A 150 -1.94 -14.40 11.41
N VAL A 151 -0.67 -14.75 11.63
CA VAL A 151 -0.13 -16.06 11.28
C VAL A 151 0.71 -16.61 12.43
N GLU A 152 1.01 -17.91 12.39
CA GLU A 152 1.97 -18.51 13.30
C GLU A 152 3.37 -17.96 13.03
N CYS A 153 4.12 -17.66 14.11
CA CYS A 153 5.53 -17.30 14.03
C CYS A 153 6.36 -18.53 13.66
N LYS A 154 7.20 -18.41 12.66
CA LYS A 154 8.14 -19.44 12.24
C LYS A 154 9.47 -19.26 12.96
#